data_490a94781a9a7434968ae5fd8aadae68
#
_entry.id   490a94781a9a7434968ae5fd8aadae68
#
_cell.length_a   1.000
_cell.length_b   1.000
_cell.length_c   1.000
_cell.angle_alpha   90.00
_cell.angle_beta   90.00
_cell.angle_gamma   90.00
#
_symmetry.space_group_name_H-M   'P 1'
#
loop_
_entity.id
_entity.type
_entity.pdbx_description
1 polymer ?
#
loop_
_entity_poly.entity_id
_entity_poly.type
_entity_poly.pdbx_seq_one_letter_code
_entity_poly.pdbx_strand_id
1 'polypeptide(L)'
;MKHQLLLALVAAGALSACESQEGEVQKWMAEQRAVTKPQVKPIPEPKNFTPQPYVQEAAVEPFSREKLTTALKRDSQQTGTASAALLTPELNRRKEPLEAFPLDAMVMVGSLIKQGQPVALIKVDNLLYQVKPGNYLGQNYGRITKVAESEVVLRELVQDAAGEWIERTATLQLQEKSK
;
A
#
# COMPACT_ATOMS: atom_id res chain seq x y z
N MET A 1 -62.16 -21.40 -61.35
CA MET A 1 -62.64 -21.00 -60.02
C MET A 1 -62.33 -22.05 -58.95
N LYS A 2 -62.52 -23.34 -59.13
CA LYS A 2 -62.26 -24.37 -58.09
C LYS A 2 -60.81 -24.49 -57.67
N HIS A 3 -59.81 -24.32 -58.60
CA HIS A 3 -58.38 -24.40 -58.29
C HIS A 3 -57.88 -23.19 -57.52
N GLN A 4 -58.46 -22.03 -57.75
CA GLN A 4 -58.03 -20.81 -56.98
C GLN A 4 -58.59 -20.88 -55.55
N LEU A 5 -59.68 -21.47 -55.31
CA LEU A 5 -60.24 -21.66 -53.96
C LEU A 5 -59.45 -22.69 -53.19
N LEU A 6 -58.93 -23.72 -53.84
CA LEU A 6 -58.07 -24.74 -53.22
C LEU A 6 -56.69 -24.19 -52.84
N LEU A 7 -56.15 -23.32 -53.69
CA LEU A 7 -54.88 -22.65 -53.44
C LEU A 7 -54.98 -21.66 -52.27
N ALA A 8 -56.11 -20.94 -52.16
CA ALA A 8 -56.39 -20.05 -51.03
C ALA A 8 -56.54 -20.80 -49.70
N LEU A 9 -57.14 -22.01 -49.76
CA LEU A 9 -57.31 -22.82 -48.54
C LEU A 9 -56.00 -23.43 -48.04
N VAL A 10 -55.09 -23.82 -48.93
CA VAL A 10 -53.74 -24.30 -48.59
C VAL A 10 -52.85 -23.16 -48.03
N ALA A 11 -52.94 -21.95 -48.60
CA ALA A 11 -52.23 -20.77 -48.10
C ALA A 11 -52.72 -20.35 -46.73
N ALA A 12 -53.97 -20.44 -46.40
CA ALA A 12 -54.55 -20.15 -45.09
C ALA A 12 -54.12 -21.18 -44.01
N GLY A 13 -53.94 -22.45 -44.40
CA GLY A 13 -53.40 -23.49 -43.50
C GLY A 13 -51.96 -23.37 -43.18
N ALA A 14 -51.13 -22.79 -44.07
CA ALA A 14 -49.69 -22.59 -43.83
C ALA A 14 -49.39 -21.45 -42.86
N LEU A 15 -50.25 -20.47 -42.68
CA LEU A 15 -50.07 -19.34 -41.76
C LEU A 15 -50.38 -19.68 -40.29
N SER A 16 -51.10 -20.77 -40.01
CA SER A 16 -51.41 -21.19 -38.65
C SER A 16 -50.31 -22.08 -37.99
N ALA A 17 -49.28 -22.45 -38.72
CA ALA A 17 -48.22 -23.32 -38.23
C ALA A 17 -47.13 -22.61 -37.41
N CYS A 18 -47.09 -21.26 -37.39
CA CYS A 18 -46.05 -20.51 -36.68
C CYS A 18 -46.36 -20.16 -35.22
N GLU A 19 -47.56 -20.47 -34.72
CA GLU A 19 -47.98 -20.02 -33.38
C GLU A 19 -47.58 -20.98 -32.22
N SER A 20 -46.98 -22.14 -32.53
CA SER A 20 -46.74 -23.18 -31.53
C SER A 20 -45.40 -23.07 -30.77
N GLN A 21 -44.41 -22.38 -31.30
CA GLN A 21 -43.05 -22.36 -30.66
C GLN A 21 -42.96 -21.40 -29.48
N GLU A 22 -43.61 -20.26 -29.51
CA GLU A 22 -43.60 -19.33 -28.38
C GLU A 22 -44.34 -19.88 -27.16
N GLY A 23 -45.45 -20.59 -27.37
CA GLY A 23 -46.19 -21.24 -26.31
C GLY A 23 -45.44 -22.38 -25.62
N GLU A 24 -44.63 -23.11 -26.37
CA GLU A 24 -43.81 -24.22 -25.84
C GLU A 24 -42.67 -23.71 -24.97
N VAL A 25 -41.99 -22.65 -25.40
CA VAL A 25 -40.92 -22.00 -24.60
C VAL A 25 -41.49 -21.38 -23.34
N GLN A 26 -42.61 -20.73 -23.40
CA GLN A 26 -43.27 -20.16 -22.21
C GLN A 26 -43.69 -21.24 -21.21
N LYS A 27 -44.21 -22.34 -21.70
CA LYS A 27 -44.59 -23.50 -20.87
C LYS A 27 -43.38 -24.14 -20.22
N TRP A 28 -42.30 -24.35 -20.96
CA TRP A 28 -41.03 -24.83 -20.43
C TRP A 28 -40.46 -23.90 -19.38
N MET A 29 -40.47 -22.58 -19.62
CA MET A 29 -40.01 -21.59 -18.64
C MET A 29 -40.86 -21.59 -17.36
N ALA A 30 -42.16 -21.78 -17.48
CA ALA A 30 -43.04 -21.89 -16.32
C ALA A 30 -42.79 -23.17 -15.52
N GLU A 31 -42.56 -24.29 -16.20
CA GLU A 31 -42.17 -25.57 -15.57
C GLU A 31 -40.83 -25.45 -14.88
N GLN A 32 -39.81 -24.85 -15.51
CA GLN A 32 -38.49 -24.63 -14.89
C GLN A 32 -38.59 -23.73 -13.66
N ARG A 33 -39.40 -22.68 -13.69
CA ARG A 33 -39.63 -21.82 -12.51
C ARG A 33 -40.36 -22.55 -11.37
N ALA A 34 -41.23 -23.47 -11.69
CA ALA A 34 -41.95 -24.27 -10.68
C ALA A 34 -41.04 -25.32 -10.02
N VAL A 35 -40.09 -25.87 -10.77
CA VAL A 35 -39.15 -26.89 -10.28
C VAL A 35 -37.97 -26.25 -9.56
N THR A 36 -37.52 -25.09 -10.04
CA THR A 36 -36.38 -24.37 -9.45
C THR A 36 -36.88 -23.53 -8.28
N LYS A 37 -37.02 -24.13 -7.11
CA LYS A 37 -37.25 -23.38 -5.87
C LYS A 37 -35.90 -22.80 -5.43
N PRO A 38 -35.75 -21.46 -5.34
CA PRO A 38 -34.53 -20.89 -4.84
C PRO A 38 -34.31 -21.33 -3.39
N GLN A 39 -33.26 -22.14 -3.14
CA GLN A 39 -32.85 -22.49 -1.79
C GLN A 39 -32.08 -21.32 -1.20
N VAL A 40 -32.79 -20.28 -0.84
CA VAL A 40 -32.19 -19.19 -0.05
C VAL A 40 -32.15 -19.66 1.41
N LYS A 41 -30.92 -19.82 1.95
CA LYS A 41 -30.76 -20.05 3.38
C LYS A 41 -31.38 -18.86 4.12
N PRO A 42 -32.28 -19.11 5.09
CA PRO A 42 -32.83 -18.01 5.87
C PRO A 42 -31.69 -17.25 6.54
N ILE A 43 -31.73 -15.93 6.45
CA ILE A 43 -30.76 -15.05 7.13
C ILE A 43 -30.95 -15.31 8.63
N PRO A 44 -29.88 -15.63 9.40
CA PRO A 44 -30.00 -15.81 10.84
C PRO A 44 -30.55 -14.53 11.46
N GLU A 45 -31.41 -14.68 12.45
CA GLU A 45 -31.96 -13.53 13.19
C GLU A 45 -30.83 -12.64 13.69
N PRO A 46 -30.97 -11.31 13.57
CA PRO A 46 -29.96 -10.39 14.05
C PRO A 46 -29.76 -10.59 15.56
N LYS A 47 -28.51 -10.77 15.98
CA LYS A 47 -28.20 -10.88 17.41
C LYS A 47 -28.68 -9.60 18.10
N ASN A 48 -29.54 -9.74 19.09
CA ASN A 48 -29.99 -8.62 19.90
C ASN A 48 -28.75 -8.02 20.60
N PHE A 49 -28.42 -6.79 20.21
CA PHE A 49 -27.35 -6.03 20.84
C PHE A 49 -27.89 -5.42 22.14
N THR A 50 -27.37 -5.83 23.28
CA THR A 50 -27.60 -5.18 24.56
C THR A 50 -26.52 -4.12 24.75
N PRO A 51 -26.83 -2.82 24.64
CA PRO A 51 -25.85 -1.76 24.90
C PRO A 51 -25.34 -1.87 26.32
N GLN A 52 -24.03 -1.93 26.51
CA GLN A 52 -23.45 -1.74 27.81
C GLN A 52 -23.57 -0.26 28.20
N PRO A 53 -24.04 0.06 29.42
CA PRO A 53 -24.08 1.43 29.89
C PRO A 53 -22.65 1.96 29.96
N TYR A 54 -22.42 3.09 29.28
CA TYR A 54 -21.14 3.81 29.37
C TYR A 54 -21.10 4.55 30.71
N VAL A 55 -20.36 3.99 31.67
CA VAL A 55 -20.16 4.60 32.99
C VAL A 55 -18.90 5.47 32.90
N GLN A 56 -19.09 6.78 32.80
CA GLN A 56 -18.02 7.76 32.63
C GLN A 56 -17.48 8.32 33.97
N GLU A 57 -17.80 7.69 35.08
CA GLU A 57 -17.30 8.15 36.37
C GLU A 57 -15.81 7.82 36.51
N ALA A 58 -14.96 8.87 36.42
CA ALA A 58 -13.51 8.87 36.63
C ALA A 58 -12.62 8.27 35.54
N ALA A 59 -13.10 8.02 34.33
CA ALA A 59 -12.21 7.65 33.23
C ALA A 59 -11.63 8.90 32.58
N VAL A 60 -10.31 9.03 32.61
CA VAL A 60 -9.58 10.04 31.82
C VAL A 60 -9.92 9.82 30.35
N GLU A 61 -10.35 10.89 29.66
CA GLU A 61 -10.72 10.84 28.25
C GLU A 61 -9.66 10.11 27.43
N PRO A 62 -10.02 9.22 26.48
CA PRO A 62 -9.07 8.44 25.69
C PRO A 62 -8.02 9.30 24.97
N PHE A 63 -8.39 10.54 24.59
CA PHE A 63 -7.55 11.49 23.85
C PHE A 63 -7.10 12.69 24.71
N SER A 64 -7.18 12.59 26.05
CA SER A 64 -6.68 13.65 26.92
C SER A 64 -5.17 13.81 26.79
N ARG A 65 -4.68 15.06 26.87
CA ARG A 65 -3.24 15.35 26.81
C ARG A 65 -2.47 14.65 27.94
N GLU A 66 -3.08 14.50 29.12
CA GLU A 66 -2.45 13.81 30.26
C GLU A 66 -2.22 12.33 29.98
N LYS A 67 -3.18 11.67 29.33
CA LYS A 67 -3.04 10.26 28.95
C LYS A 67 -1.98 10.07 27.88
N LEU A 68 -1.96 10.97 26.88
CA LEU A 68 -0.96 10.98 25.84
C LEU A 68 0.46 11.19 26.42
N THR A 69 0.63 12.23 27.25
CA THR A 69 1.93 12.51 27.88
C THR A 69 2.39 11.38 28.79
N THR A 70 1.46 10.70 29.49
CA THR A 70 1.80 9.54 30.34
C THR A 70 2.19 8.33 29.50
N ALA A 71 1.50 8.07 28.38
CA ALA A 71 1.86 7.02 27.44
C ALA A 71 3.24 7.28 26.81
N LEU A 72 3.45 8.49 26.31
CA LEU A 72 4.74 8.90 25.73
C LEU A 72 5.88 8.81 26.75
N LYS A 73 5.68 9.22 28.02
CA LYS A 73 6.69 9.06 29.06
C LYS A 73 7.01 7.62 29.40
N ARG A 74 6.05 6.71 29.34
CA ARG A 74 6.31 5.28 29.55
C ARG A 74 7.12 4.69 28.42
N ASP A 75 6.80 5.03 27.19
CA ASP A 75 7.55 4.62 26.01
C ASP A 75 8.97 5.17 26.04
N SER A 76 9.16 6.45 26.34
CA SER A 76 10.49 7.08 26.42
C SER A 76 11.36 6.50 27.53
N GLN A 77 10.79 6.04 28.63
CA GLN A 77 11.56 5.35 29.68
C GLN A 77 12.02 3.95 29.28
N GLN A 78 11.24 3.25 28.43
CA GLN A 78 11.63 1.94 27.92
C GLN A 78 12.61 2.02 26.74
N THR A 79 12.51 3.05 25.92
CA THR A 79 13.31 3.21 24.69
C THR A 79 14.50 4.17 24.86
N GLY A 80 14.54 4.97 25.91
CA GLY A 80 15.61 5.93 26.15
C GLY A 80 17.03 5.31 26.19
N THR A 81 17.14 4.08 26.66
CA THR A 81 18.41 3.33 26.62
C THR A 81 18.74 2.84 25.21
N ALA A 82 17.72 2.44 24.42
CA ALA A 82 17.90 2.01 23.04
C ALA A 82 18.27 3.18 22.13
N SER A 83 17.58 4.32 22.27
CA SER A 83 17.88 5.55 21.55
C SER A 83 19.29 6.08 21.81
N ALA A 84 19.75 6.05 23.06
CA ALA A 84 21.11 6.42 23.41
C ALA A 84 22.14 5.46 22.81
N ALA A 85 21.86 4.17 22.79
CA ALA A 85 22.74 3.18 22.19
C ALA A 85 22.90 3.36 20.66
N LEU A 86 21.86 3.81 19.98
CA LEU A 86 21.91 4.11 18.54
C LEU A 86 22.75 5.37 18.24
N LEU A 87 22.60 6.40 19.05
CA LEU A 87 23.20 7.71 18.77
C LEU A 87 24.66 7.82 19.24
N THR A 88 25.03 7.18 20.37
CA THR A 88 26.36 7.28 20.96
C THR A 88 27.50 6.96 19.97
N PRO A 89 27.47 5.90 19.16
CA PRO A 89 28.53 5.63 18.19
C PRO A 89 28.58 6.68 17.07
N GLU A 90 27.46 7.27 16.70
CA GLU A 90 27.40 8.28 15.64
C GLU A 90 27.94 9.65 16.10
N LEU A 91 27.74 10.01 17.37
CA LEU A 91 28.28 11.25 17.95
C LEU A 91 29.79 11.20 18.14
N ASN A 92 30.36 10.01 18.38
CA ASN A 92 31.77 9.84 18.68
C ASN A 92 32.65 9.69 17.42
N ARG A 93 32.06 9.53 16.24
CA ARG A 93 32.81 9.41 14.99
C ARG A 93 33.06 10.77 14.32
N ARG A 94 34.08 10.83 13.48
CA ARG A 94 34.30 11.98 12.60
C ARG A 94 33.23 11.96 11.47
N LYS A 95 32.57 13.09 11.27
CA LYS A 95 31.60 13.26 10.17
C LYS A 95 32.27 13.28 8.80
N GLU A 96 31.63 12.67 7.82
CA GLU A 96 32.06 12.73 6.43
C GLU A 96 31.56 14.01 5.74
N PRO A 97 32.19 14.48 4.64
CA PRO A 97 31.80 15.72 3.97
C PRO A 97 30.35 15.75 3.47
N LEU A 98 29.83 14.60 3.06
CA LEU A 98 28.47 14.48 2.54
C LEU A 98 27.37 14.51 3.60
N GLU A 99 27.72 14.43 4.86
CA GLU A 99 26.78 14.61 5.97
C GLU A 99 26.42 16.09 6.24
N ALA A 100 27.14 17.03 5.62
CA ALA A 100 26.79 18.45 5.70
C ALA A 100 25.57 18.81 4.87
N PHE A 101 25.21 18.02 3.88
CA PHE A 101 24.15 18.27 2.93
C PHE A 101 22.92 17.42 3.25
N PRO A 102 21.70 17.94 3.08
CA PRO A 102 20.48 17.12 3.18
C PRO A 102 20.42 16.11 2.02
N LEU A 103 19.80 14.96 2.28
CA LEU A 103 19.69 13.90 1.27
C LEU A 103 18.96 14.36 -0.01
N ASP A 104 17.98 15.25 0.14
CA ASP A 104 17.20 15.81 -0.98
C ASP A 104 18.04 16.71 -1.92
N ALA A 105 19.18 17.22 -1.45
CA ALA A 105 20.10 17.98 -2.29
C ALA A 105 21.10 17.07 -3.05
N MET A 106 21.02 15.77 -2.85
CA MET A 106 21.90 14.78 -3.46
C MET A 106 21.20 14.07 -4.60
N VAL A 107 21.93 13.82 -5.66
CA VAL A 107 21.42 13.10 -6.84
C VAL A 107 22.37 11.97 -7.18
N MET A 108 21.84 10.75 -7.26
CA MET A 108 22.59 9.64 -7.83
C MET A 108 22.60 9.80 -9.35
N VAL A 109 23.78 9.87 -9.95
CA VAL A 109 23.98 10.05 -11.40
C VAL A 109 24.51 8.79 -12.08
N GLY A 110 24.90 7.79 -11.33
CA GLY A 110 25.35 6.51 -11.86
C GLY A 110 25.95 5.60 -10.79
N SER A 111 26.31 4.41 -11.22
CA SER A 111 27.04 3.43 -10.43
C SER A 111 28.20 2.84 -11.23
N LEU A 112 29.22 2.34 -10.57
CA LEU A 112 30.34 1.66 -11.17
C LEU A 112 30.89 0.58 -10.23
N ILE A 113 31.62 -0.36 -10.77
CA ILE A 113 32.35 -1.36 -9.98
C ILE A 113 33.82 -0.95 -9.93
N LYS A 114 34.34 -0.72 -8.73
CA LYS A 114 35.75 -0.38 -8.50
C LYS A 114 36.39 -1.41 -7.61
N GLN A 115 37.42 -2.10 -8.09
CA GLN A 115 38.10 -3.16 -7.36
C GLN A 115 37.14 -4.26 -6.81
N GLY A 116 36.12 -4.63 -7.60
CA GLY A 116 35.12 -5.63 -7.22
C GLY A 116 34.03 -5.12 -6.25
N GLN A 117 34.06 -3.84 -5.85
CA GLN A 117 33.05 -3.25 -4.96
C GLN A 117 32.15 -2.30 -5.72
N PRO A 118 30.83 -2.32 -5.46
CA PRO A 118 29.92 -1.35 -6.03
C PRO A 118 30.13 0.02 -5.42
N VAL A 119 30.21 1.04 -6.26
CA VAL A 119 30.41 2.45 -5.91
C VAL A 119 29.33 3.26 -6.62
N ALA A 120 28.64 4.11 -5.88
CA ALA A 120 27.70 5.07 -6.46
C ALA A 120 28.38 6.41 -6.71
N LEU A 121 27.92 7.10 -7.76
CA LEU A 121 28.30 8.46 -8.09
C LEU A 121 27.17 9.39 -7.65
N ILE A 122 27.45 10.20 -6.65
CA ILE A 122 26.51 11.17 -6.08
C ILE A 122 26.95 12.58 -6.47
N LYS A 123 26.03 13.33 -7.06
CA LYS A 123 26.23 14.74 -7.38
C LYS A 123 25.61 15.61 -6.29
N VAL A 124 26.37 16.55 -5.78
CA VAL A 124 25.94 17.60 -4.83
C VAL A 124 26.56 18.91 -5.26
N ASP A 125 25.82 19.98 -5.40
CA ASP A 125 26.33 21.33 -5.75
C ASP A 125 27.31 21.34 -6.92
N ASN A 126 27.03 20.60 -7.99
CA ASN A 126 27.91 20.42 -9.16
C ASN A 126 29.22 19.63 -8.92
N LEU A 127 29.47 19.15 -7.72
CA LEU A 127 30.58 18.27 -7.41
C LEU A 127 30.14 16.80 -7.47
N LEU A 128 31.03 15.95 -7.93
CA LEU A 128 30.79 14.52 -8.04
C LEU A 128 31.59 13.77 -6.96
N TYR A 129 30.89 12.98 -6.16
CA TYR A 129 31.44 12.17 -5.09
C TYR A 129 31.29 10.68 -5.41
N GLN A 130 32.30 9.91 -5.06
CA GLN A 130 32.24 8.45 -5.10
C GLN A 130 31.95 7.92 -3.70
N VAL A 131 30.91 7.15 -3.55
CA VAL A 131 30.49 6.57 -2.27
C VAL A 131 30.32 5.07 -2.38
N LYS A 132 30.63 4.36 -1.30
CA LYS A 132 30.56 2.90 -1.21
C LYS A 132 29.78 2.48 0.03
N PRO A 133 29.35 1.21 0.12
CA PRO A 133 28.75 0.71 1.35
C PRO A 133 29.63 1.00 2.56
N GLY A 134 29.03 1.49 3.64
CA GLY A 134 29.69 1.94 4.87
C GLY A 134 29.98 3.43 4.94
N ASN A 135 29.97 4.20 3.81
CA ASN A 135 30.05 5.65 3.87
C ASN A 135 28.75 6.28 4.38
N TYR A 136 28.81 7.56 4.72
CA TYR A 136 27.69 8.31 5.28
C TYR A 136 27.23 9.42 4.36
N LEU A 137 25.90 9.59 4.25
CA LEU A 137 25.23 10.60 3.45
C LEU A 137 24.10 11.25 4.26
N GLY A 138 23.88 12.53 4.03
CA GLY A 138 22.77 13.23 4.63
C GLY A 138 22.94 13.63 6.10
N GLN A 139 22.12 14.55 6.55
CA GLN A 139 22.20 15.13 7.89
C GLN A 139 21.74 14.20 9.01
N ASN A 140 21.03 13.12 8.64
CA ASN A 140 20.41 12.17 9.56
C ASN A 140 21.28 10.92 9.81
N TYR A 141 22.58 11.05 9.83
CA TYR A 141 23.51 9.92 10.04
C TYR A 141 23.28 8.75 9.06
N GLY A 142 22.94 9.06 7.80
CA GLY A 142 22.58 8.09 6.79
C GLY A 142 23.74 7.20 6.37
N ARG A 143 23.86 6.00 6.93
CA ARG A 143 24.88 5.03 6.57
C ARG A 143 24.46 4.20 5.38
N ILE A 144 25.26 4.17 4.31
CA ILE A 144 25.03 3.34 3.14
C ILE A 144 25.12 1.86 3.52
N THR A 145 24.04 1.13 3.32
CA THR A 145 23.96 -0.32 3.54
C THR A 145 24.18 -1.11 2.25
N LYS A 146 23.67 -0.57 1.13
CA LYS A 146 23.75 -1.23 -0.18
C LYS A 146 23.86 -0.20 -1.30
N VAL A 147 24.66 -0.51 -2.30
CA VAL A 147 24.72 0.22 -3.58
C VAL A 147 24.28 -0.75 -4.66
N ALA A 148 23.19 -0.41 -5.38
CA ALA A 148 22.71 -1.10 -6.56
C ALA A 148 22.96 -0.25 -7.81
N GLU A 149 22.62 -0.77 -8.97
CA GLU A 149 22.82 -0.08 -10.26
C GLU A 149 22.00 1.21 -10.34
N SER A 150 20.76 1.20 -9.84
CA SER A 150 19.79 2.29 -9.95
C SER A 150 19.44 2.95 -8.61
N GLU A 151 19.97 2.46 -7.50
CA GLU A 151 19.62 2.99 -6.17
C GLU A 151 20.77 2.82 -5.15
N VAL A 152 20.80 3.72 -4.20
CA VAL A 152 21.59 3.60 -2.97
C VAL A 152 20.63 3.47 -1.79
N VAL A 153 20.78 2.38 -1.04
CA VAL A 153 20.00 2.15 0.18
C VAL A 153 20.81 2.55 1.39
N LEU A 154 20.23 3.36 2.26
CA LEU A 154 20.89 3.84 3.48
C LEU A 154 19.96 3.68 4.69
N ARG A 155 20.60 3.59 5.85
CA ARG A 155 19.95 3.58 7.15
C ARG A 155 20.16 4.95 7.79
N GLU A 156 19.08 5.65 8.07
CA GLU A 156 19.07 6.94 8.75
C GLU A 156 18.63 6.81 10.20
N LEU A 157 19.12 7.71 11.05
CA LEU A 157 18.59 7.92 12.39
C LEU A 157 17.75 9.20 12.38
N VAL A 158 16.48 9.09 12.70
CA VAL A 158 15.54 10.21 12.73
C VAL A 158 14.81 10.23 14.07
N GLN A 159 14.36 11.42 14.49
CA GLN A 159 13.46 11.51 15.63
C GLN A 159 12.02 11.30 15.19
N ASP A 160 11.30 10.48 15.93
CA ASP A 160 9.87 10.31 15.77
C ASP A 160 9.08 11.45 16.41
N ALA A 161 7.73 11.36 16.37
CA ALA A 161 6.84 12.35 16.97
C ALA A 161 6.97 12.46 18.51
N ALA A 162 7.52 11.44 19.16
CA ALA A 162 7.78 11.42 20.59
C ALA A 162 9.16 11.99 20.96
N GLY A 163 9.98 12.32 19.95
CA GLY A 163 11.35 12.79 20.12
C GLY A 163 12.37 11.66 20.32
N GLU A 164 11.99 10.42 20.03
CA GLU A 164 12.87 9.26 20.15
C GLU A 164 13.63 8.99 18.86
N TRP A 165 14.88 8.53 19.00
CA TRP A 165 15.70 8.16 17.86
C TRP A 165 15.34 6.77 17.37
N ILE A 166 14.92 6.70 16.12
CA ILE A 166 14.56 5.45 15.43
C ILE A 166 15.38 5.29 14.16
N GLU A 167 15.59 4.04 13.77
CA GLU A 167 16.19 3.72 12.47
C GLU A 167 15.14 3.73 11.37
N ARG A 168 15.45 4.41 10.27
CA ARG A 168 14.61 4.44 9.07
C ARG A 168 15.46 4.07 7.85
N THR A 169 14.92 3.28 6.96
CA THR A 169 15.53 3.04 5.65
C THR A 169 15.15 4.16 4.69
N ALA A 170 16.14 4.74 4.04
CA ALA A 170 15.97 5.70 2.96
C ALA A 170 16.65 5.19 1.69
N THR A 171 16.17 5.62 0.52
CA THR A 171 16.74 5.25 -0.77
C THR A 171 16.97 6.49 -1.61
N LEU A 172 18.14 6.57 -2.24
CA LEU A 172 18.46 7.57 -3.24
C LEU A 172 18.46 6.91 -4.61
N GLN A 173 17.51 7.27 -5.45
CA GLN A 173 17.34 6.68 -6.76
C GLN A 173 18.20 7.38 -7.82
N LEU A 174 18.60 6.63 -8.85
CA LEU A 174 19.27 7.15 -10.04
C LEU A 174 18.34 8.13 -10.75
N GLN A 175 18.80 9.35 -10.95
CA GLN A 175 18.08 10.33 -11.73
C GLN A 175 18.45 10.17 -13.20
N GLU A 176 17.56 9.56 -13.98
CA GLU A 176 17.69 9.54 -15.43
C GLU A 176 17.46 10.94 -15.98
N LYS A 177 18.40 11.45 -16.78
CA LYS A 177 18.15 12.66 -17.56
C LYS A 177 17.08 12.32 -18.60
N SER A 178 15.86 12.82 -18.40
CA SER A 178 14.90 12.88 -19.50
C SER A 178 15.53 13.70 -20.65
N LYS A 179 15.67 13.06 -21.78
CA LYS A 179 16.09 13.69 -23.05
C LYS A 179 15.03 14.63 -23.57
#